data_a6944aacaa1d8402c941ac74aea5b6dc
#
_entry.id   a6944aacaa1d8402c941ac74aea5b6dc
#
_cell.length_a   1.000
_cell.length_b   1.000
_cell.length_c   1.000
_cell.angle_alpha   90.00
_cell.angle_beta   90.00
_cell.angle_gamma   90.00
#
_symmetry.space_group_name_H-M   'P 1'
#
loop_
_entity.id
_entity.type
_entity.pdbx_description
1 polymer ?
#
loop_
_entity_poly.entity_id
_entity_poly.type
_entity_poly.pdbx_seq_one_letter_code
_entity_poly.pdbx_strand_id
1 'polypeptide(L)'
;MKNEPVIVERVYNAPIEKVWKALTDNNEIKQWYFQLENFKPEVGFKFEFSGGPDDGPQYLHLCEITEIVEGRKLTYTWRYDGYQGNSVVSWELFEQGEQTRLKLTHSGIESFAENGPDFAKTSFNGGWTYFVNDALKNYLEAGV
;
A
#
# COMPACT_ATOMS: atom_id res chain seq x y z
N MET A 1 14.60 6.79 -15.20
CA MET A 1 15.52 5.70 -14.84
C MET A 1 14.73 4.48 -14.48
N LYS A 2 15.14 3.32 -14.92
CA LYS A 2 14.34 2.11 -14.76
C LYS A 2 14.25 1.58 -13.31
N ASN A 3 15.14 2.06 -12.41
CA ASN A 3 15.14 1.64 -11.01
C ASN A 3 14.48 2.65 -10.08
N GLU A 4 13.75 3.61 -10.64
CA GLU A 4 13.07 4.60 -9.82
C GLU A 4 11.81 3.98 -9.20
N PRO A 5 11.52 4.30 -7.92
CA PRO A 5 10.32 3.78 -7.26
C PRO A 5 9.05 4.40 -7.83
N VAL A 6 7.93 3.72 -7.59
CA VAL A 6 6.61 4.32 -7.79
C VAL A 6 6.33 5.18 -6.56
N ILE A 7 5.98 6.44 -6.78
CA ILE A 7 5.65 7.37 -5.70
C ILE A 7 4.30 8.00 -6.02
N VAL A 8 3.38 7.91 -5.06
CA VAL A 8 2.06 8.54 -5.15
C VAL A 8 1.82 9.34 -3.89
N GLU A 9 1.48 10.61 -4.03
CA GLU A 9 1.24 11.49 -2.88
C GLU A 9 -0.14 12.14 -2.99
N ARG A 10 -0.75 12.36 -1.83
CA ARG A 10 -2.03 13.06 -1.77
C ARG A 10 -2.23 13.69 -0.39
N VAL A 11 -2.93 14.80 -0.37
CA VAL A 11 -3.40 15.42 0.88
C VAL A 11 -4.86 15.01 1.10
N TYR A 12 -5.16 14.48 2.28
CA TYR A 12 -6.52 14.10 2.67
C TYR A 12 -7.08 15.11 3.65
N ASN A 13 -8.37 15.38 3.54
CA ASN A 13 -9.08 16.24 4.46
C ASN A 13 -9.49 15.42 5.71
N ALA A 14 -8.48 14.94 6.42
CA ALA A 14 -8.66 14.12 7.61
C ALA A 14 -7.43 14.26 8.51
N PRO A 15 -7.60 14.21 9.85
CA PRO A 15 -6.47 14.31 10.75
C PRO A 15 -5.58 13.07 10.68
N ILE A 16 -4.33 13.22 11.10
CA ILE A 16 -3.32 12.16 10.95
C ILE A 16 -3.71 10.88 11.69
N GLU A 17 -4.37 10.99 12.83
CA GLU A 17 -4.80 9.84 13.61
C GLU A 17 -5.82 8.99 12.84
N LYS A 18 -6.71 9.65 12.11
CA LYS A 18 -7.72 8.96 11.31
C LYS A 18 -7.07 8.25 10.11
N VAL A 19 -6.10 8.88 9.48
CA VAL A 19 -5.37 8.28 8.35
C VAL A 19 -4.55 7.09 8.84
N TRP A 20 -3.85 7.25 9.97
CA TRP A 20 -3.06 6.15 10.54
C TRP A 20 -3.94 4.94 10.87
N LYS A 21 -5.11 5.18 11.45
CA LYS A 21 -6.03 4.09 11.77
C LYS A 21 -6.50 3.36 10.51
N ALA A 22 -6.77 4.09 9.44
CA ALA A 22 -7.17 3.47 8.18
C ALA A 22 -6.08 2.56 7.60
N LEU A 23 -4.81 2.85 7.89
CA LEU A 23 -3.67 2.06 7.41
C LEU A 23 -3.34 0.87 8.30
N THR A 24 -3.77 0.87 9.56
CA THR A 24 -3.28 -0.09 10.55
C THR A 24 -4.36 -0.90 11.26
N ASP A 25 -5.61 -0.46 11.22
CA ASP A 25 -6.72 -1.20 11.82
C ASP A 25 -7.27 -2.21 10.80
N ASN A 26 -7.27 -3.50 11.17
CA ASN A 26 -7.69 -4.56 10.24
C ASN A 26 -9.11 -4.37 9.70
N ASN A 27 -10.03 -3.90 10.54
CA ASN A 27 -11.41 -3.68 10.10
C ASN A 27 -11.52 -2.50 9.13
N GLU A 28 -10.67 -1.48 9.29
CA GLU A 28 -10.67 -0.34 8.39
C GLU A 28 -9.96 -0.64 7.07
N ILE A 29 -8.87 -1.39 7.12
CA ILE A 29 -8.14 -1.78 5.91
C ILE A 29 -9.06 -2.47 4.92
N LYS A 30 -9.95 -3.33 5.38
CA LYS A 30 -10.89 -4.07 4.53
C LYS A 30 -11.87 -3.17 3.77
N GLN A 31 -12.06 -1.94 4.21
CA GLN A 31 -13.04 -1.03 3.63
C GLN A 31 -12.53 -0.35 2.36
N TRP A 32 -11.20 -0.24 2.21
CA TRP A 32 -10.63 0.50 1.09
C TRP A 32 -9.48 -0.22 0.40
N TYR A 33 -8.96 -1.29 1.00
CA TYR A 33 -7.77 -2.00 0.54
C TYR A 33 -8.12 -3.47 0.29
N PHE A 34 -7.11 -4.34 0.22
CA PHE A 34 -7.32 -5.77 0.06
C PHE A 34 -7.92 -6.40 1.33
N GLN A 35 -8.59 -7.53 1.16
CA GLN A 35 -9.18 -8.26 2.28
C GLN A 35 -8.11 -9.11 2.96
N LEU A 36 -7.52 -8.59 4.02
CA LEU A 36 -6.54 -9.31 4.82
C LEU A 36 -7.28 -10.13 5.88
N GLU A 37 -6.90 -11.40 6.03
CA GLU A 37 -7.53 -12.25 7.07
C GLU A 37 -7.20 -11.73 8.46
N ASN A 38 -5.96 -11.26 8.63
CA ASN A 38 -5.49 -10.76 9.91
C ASN A 38 -4.40 -9.74 9.66
N PHE A 39 -4.37 -8.69 10.47
CA PHE A 39 -3.33 -7.67 10.36
C PHE A 39 -3.07 -7.05 11.72
N LYS A 40 -1.80 -6.97 12.11
CA LYS A 40 -1.36 -6.29 13.33
C LYS A 40 -0.21 -5.36 12.97
N PRO A 41 -0.22 -4.10 13.42
CA PRO A 41 0.85 -3.16 13.11
C PRO A 41 2.07 -3.39 14.02
N GLU A 42 2.75 -4.50 13.81
CA GLU A 42 3.93 -4.89 14.59
C GLU A 42 5.05 -5.31 13.65
N VAL A 43 6.28 -4.90 13.94
CA VAL A 43 7.46 -5.31 13.16
C VAL A 43 7.59 -6.83 13.24
N GLY A 44 7.80 -7.46 12.07
CA GLY A 44 7.89 -8.92 11.98
C GLY A 44 6.57 -9.60 11.68
N PHE A 45 5.44 -8.86 11.73
CA PHE A 45 4.15 -9.46 11.42
C PHE A 45 4.07 -9.76 9.92
N LYS A 46 3.65 -10.99 9.58
CA LYS A 46 3.50 -11.44 8.19
C LYS A 46 2.03 -11.48 7.83
N PHE A 47 1.72 -10.98 6.65
CA PHE A 47 0.36 -11.02 6.14
C PHE A 47 0.37 -11.33 4.64
N GLU A 48 -0.75 -11.86 4.16
CA GLU A 48 -0.86 -12.20 2.74
C GLU A 48 -2.27 -11.91 2.24
N PHE A 49 -2.40 -11.74 0.94
CA PHE A 49 -3.70 -11.50 0.29
C PHE A 49 -3.58 -11.77 -1.20
N SER A 50 -4.71 -12.06 -1.83
CA SER A 50 -4.78 -12.26 -3.28
C SER A 50 -5.23 -10.98 -3.96
N GLY A 51 -4.65 -10.67 -5.12
CA GLY A 51 -5.03 -9.51 -5.90
C GLY A 51 -4.53 -9.63 -7.33
N GLY A 52 -5.17 -8.90 -8.23
CA GLY A 52 -4.81 -8.88 -9.64
C GLY A 52 -5.88 -8.21 -10.46
N PRO A 53 -5.75 -8.19 -11.81
CA PRO A 53 -6.77 -7.58 -12.67
C PRO A 53 -8.12 -8.30 -12.52
N ASP A 54 -9.22 -7.56 -12.66
CA ASP A 54 -10.56 -8.09 -12.46
C ASP A 54 -10.87 -9.30 -13.35
N ASP A 55 -10.40 -9.28 -14.59
CA ASP A 55 -10.64 -10.33 -15.55
C ASP A 55 -9.37 -11.11 -15.90
N GLY A 56 -8.39 -11.11 -15.00
CA GLY A 56 -7.12 -11.79 -15.21
C GLY A 56 -6.68 -12.63 -14.03
N PRO A 57 -5.42 -13.09 -14.04
CA PRO A 57 -4.92 -13.94 -12.97
C PRO A 57 -4.82 -13.22 -11.65
N GLN A 58 -5.04 -13.96 -10.57
CA GLN A 58 -4.88 -13.45 -9.22
C GLN A 58 -3.54 -13.94 -8.65
N TYR A 59 -2.86 -13.05 -7.95
CA TYR A 59 -1.54 -13.34 -7.39
C TYR A 59 -1.59 -13.30 -5.88
N LEU A 60 -0.95 -14.27 -5.23
CA LEU A 60 -0.84 -14.28 -3.77
C LEU A 60 0.33 -13.38 -3.38
N HIS A 61 0.01 -12.29 -2.68
CA HIS A 61 0.98 -11.32 -2.19
C HIS A 61 1.45 -11.74 -0.82
N LEU A 62 2.76 -11.73 -0.60
CA LEU A 62 3.39 -12.12 0.67
C LEU A 62 4.14 -10.91 1.22
N CYS A 63 3.76 -10.47 2.42
CA CYS A 63 4.28 -9.25 3.02
C CYS A 63 4.74 -9.46 4.45
N GLU A 64 5.74 -8.69 4.86
CA GLU A 64 6.23 -8.69 6.24
C GLU A 64 6.56 -7.27 6.66
N ILE A 65 6.02 -6.84 7.81
CA ILE A 65 6.27 -5.49 8.34
C ILE A 65 7.71 -5.40 8.82
N THR A 66 8.45 -4.41 8.33
CA THR A 66 9.86 -4.20 8.67
C THR A 66 10.10 -2.94 9.49
N GLU A 67 9.19 -1.96 9.42
CA GLU A 67 9.36 -0.71 10.16
C GLU A 67 8.01 -0.10 10.51
N ILE A 68 7.87 0.40 11.73
CA ILE A 68 6.70 1.17 12.16
C ILE A 68 7.21 2.34 12.99
N VAL A 69 6.79 3.55 12.57
CA VAL A 69 6.91 4.76 13.40
C VAL A 69 5.47 5.19 13.67
N GLU A 70 5.01 5.01 14.88
CA GLU A 70 3.61 5.18 15.26
C GLU A 70 3.04 6.52 14.79
N GLY A 71 1.98 6.46 14.01
CA GLY A 71 1.33 7.64 13.47
C GLY A 71 2.05 8.32 12.32
N ARG A 72 3.19 7.79 11.86
CA ARG A 72 4.02 8.46 10.86
C ARG A 72 4.44 7.58 9.68
N LYS A 73 4.76 6.31 9.93
CA LYS A 73 5.34 5.47 8.89
C LYS A 73 5.03 4.00 9.09
N LEU A 74 4.66 3.33 8.00
CA LEU A 74 4.46 1.88 7.95
C LEU A 74 5.20 1.37 6.73
N THR A 75 6.11 0.40 6.93
CA THR A 75 6.90 -0.18 5.86
C THR A 75 6.82 -1.69 5.91
N TYR A 76 6.60 -2.33 4.76
CA TYR A 76 6.59 -3.79 4.68
C TYR A 76 7.16 -4.25 3.35
N THR A 77 7.61 -5.51 3.32
CA THR A 77 8.08 -6.14 2.10
C THR A 77 6.87 -6.56 1.25
N TRP A 78 7.12 -6.75 -0.03
CA TRP A 78 6.07 -7.09 -1.00
C TRP A 78 6.66 -8.03 -2.03
N ARG A 79 6.19 -9.26 -2.07
CA ARG A 79 6.58 -10.23 -3.08
C ARG A 79 5.40 -11.14 -3.39
N TYR A 80 5.57 -12.01 -4.37
CA TYR A 80 4.49 -12.88 -4.86
C TYR A 80 4.89 -14.35 -4.72
N ASP A 81 3.94 -15.17 -4.27
CA ASP A 81 4.17 -16.61 -4.18
C ASP A 81 4.35 -17.19 -5.58
N GLY A 82 5.44 -17.95 -5.77
CA GLY A 82 5.73 -18.60 -7.05
C GLY A 82 6.38 -17.70 -8.11
N TYR A 83 6.69 -16.47 -7.77
CA TYR A 83 7.30 -15.51 -8.69
C TYR A 83 8.61 -14.96 -8.12
N GLN A 84 9.53 -14.59 -9.00
CA GLN A 84 10.78 -13.99 -8.56
C GLN A 84 10.59 -12.52 -8.20
N GLY A 85 11.51 -12.01 -7.39
CA GLY A 85 11.57 -10.59 -7.05
C GLY A 85 11.14 -10.32 -5.63
N ASN A 86 11.50 -9.13 -5.17
CA ASN A 86 11.14 -8.65 -3.84
C ASN A 86 11.16 -7.12 -3.87
N SER A 87 10.27 -6.50 -3.11
CA SER A 87 10.15 -5.05 -3.10
C SER A 87 9.75 -4.57 -1.71
N VAL A 88 9.71 -3.24 -1.55
CA VAL A 88 9.38 -2.60 -0.28
C VAL A 88 8.35 -1.51 -0.52
N VAL A 89 7.31 -1.50 0.31
CA VAL A 89 6.25 -0.49 0.29
C VAL A 89 6.34 0.33 1.57
N SER A 90 6.37 1.65 1.44
CA SER A 90 6.37 2.56 2.59
C SER A 90 5.21 3.54 2.48
N TRP A 91 4.48 3.68 3.58
CA TRP A 91 3.42 4.67 3.75
C TRP A 91 3.92 5.69 4.76
N GLU A 92 4.06 6.95 4.33
CA GLU A 92 4.53 8.01 5.21
C GLU A 92 3.47 9.09 5.34
N LEU A 93 3.26 9.56 6.57
CA LEU A 93 2.24 10.57 6.88
C LEU A 93 2.90 11.83 7.42
N PHE A 94 2.43 12.97 6.92
CA PHE A 94 2.93 14.29 7.32
C PHE A 94 1.74 15.14 7.74
N GLU A 95 1.74 15.57 8.99
CA GLU A 95 0.65 16.37 9.56
C GLU A 95 0.64 17.79 8.99
N GLN A 96 -0.53 18.24 8.55
CA GLN A 96 -0.72 19.61 8.02
C GLN A 96 -1.98 20.20 8.64
N GLY A 97 -1.93 20.49 9.94
CA GLY A 97 -3.09 20.95 10.68
C GLY A 97 -4.13 19.85 10.79
N GLU A 98 -5.33 20.09 10.28
CA GLU A 98 -6.41 19.10 10.28
C GLU A 98 -6.39 18.19 9.06
N GLN A 99 -5.40 18.41 8.17
CA GLN A 99 -5.20 17.60 6.98
C GLN A 99 -3.94 16.77 7.13
N THR A 100 -3.80 15.76 6.27
CA THR A 100 -2.64 14.87 6.27
C THR A 100 -2.14 14.67 4.86
N ARG A 101 -0.83 14.86 4.64
CA ARG A 101 -0.20 14.49 3.38
C ARG A 101 0.34 13.06 3.52
N LEU A 102 -0.06 12.21 2.58
CA LEU A 102 0.41 10.82 2.53
C LEU A 102 1.33 10.65 1.34
N LYS A 103 2.45 9.97 1.56
CA LYS A 103 3.37 9.58 0.49
C LYS A 103 3.53 8.08 0.49
N LEU A 104 3.11 7.44 -0.60
CA LEU A 104 3.31 6.01 -0.85
C LEU A 104 4.53 5.85 -1.73
N THR A 105 5.48 5.02 -1.30
CA THR A 105 6.67 4.69 -2.09
C THR A 105 6.77 3.18 -2.22
N HIS A 106 6.86 2.69 -3.46
CA HIS A 106 7.04 1.26 -3.73
C HIS A 106 8.33 1.11 -4.54
N SER A 107 9.37 0.61 -3.90
CA SER A 107 10.70 0.46 -4.49
C SER A 107 11.05 -1.00 -4.69
N GLY A 108 11.97 -1.26 -5.63
CA GLY A 108 12.39 -2.63 -5.95
C GLY A 108 11.51 -3.35 -6.95
N ILE A 109 10.57 -2.63 -7.57
CA ILE A 109 9.61 -3.24 -8.51
C ILE A 109 10.29 -3.79 -9.77
N GLU A 110 11.47 -3.30 -10.12
CA GLU A 110 12.25 -3.79 -11.26
C GLU A 110 12.63 -5.27 -11.09
N SER A 111 12.64 -5.77 -9.85
CA SER A 111 12.92 -7.19 -9.61
C SER A 111 11.81 -8.10 -10.12
N PHE A 112 10.63 -7.56 -10.42
CA PHE A 112 9.50 -8.32 -10.94
C PHE A 112 9.36 -8.28 -12.45
N ALA A 113 10.16 -7.48 -13.14
CA ALA A 113 9.94 -7.19 -14.56
C ALA A 113 9.88 -8.41 -15.47
N GLU A 114 10.62 -9.48 -15.15
CA GLU A 114 10.65 -10.68 -15.95
C GLU A 114 9.41 -11.57 -15.76
N ASN A 115 8.55 -11.25 -14.80
CA ASN A 115 7.34 -12.03 -14.52
C ASN A 115 6.20 -11.73 -15.49
N GLY A 116 6.32 -10.67 -16.30
CA GLY A 116 5.33 -10.34 -17.32
C GLY A 116 4.76 -8.93 -17.19
N PRO A 117 3.83 -8.54 -18.09
CA PRO A 117 3.33 -7.17 -18.15
C PRO A 117 2.52 -6.73 -16.93
N ASP A 118 1.89 -7.66 -16.20
CA ASP A 118 1.17 -7.31 -14.97
C ASP A 118 2.11 -6.76 -13.89
N PHE A 119 3.42 -7.01 -14.03
CA PHE A 119 4.45 -6.58 -13.08
C PHE A 119 5.24 -5.38 -13.60
N ALA A 120 4.74 -4.68 -14.61
CA ALA A 120 5.37 -3.48 -15.12
C ALA A 120 5.14 -2.30 -14.18
N LYS A 121 6.03 -1.31 -14.23
CA LYS A 121 5.90 -0.12 -13.39
C LYS A 121 4.57 0.59 -13.58
N THR A 122 4.03 0.62 -14.82
CA THR A 122 2.74 1.25 -15.10
C THR A 122 1.60 0.56 -14.37
N SER A 123 1.67 -0.76 -14.21
CA SER A 123 0.64 -1.51 -13.48
C SER A 123 0.66 -1.16 -11.99
N PHE A 124 1.86 -1.08 -11.40
CA PHE A 124 1.98 -0.68 -10.00
C PHE A 124 1.54 0.77 -9.79
N ASN A 125 1.95 1.66 -10.68
CA ASN A 125 1.56 3.06 -10.58
C ASN A 125 0.04 3.23 -10.66
N GLY A 126 -0.61 2.51 -11.57
CA GLY A 126 -2.06 2.55 -11.71
C GLY A 126 -2.78 2.03 -10.47
N GLY A 127 -2.31 0.91 -9.91
CA GLY A 127 -2.90 0.34 -8.70
C GLY A 127 -2.78 1.25 -7.50
N TRP A 128 -1.59 1.79 -7.25
CA TRP A 128 -1.38 2.70 -6.12
C TRP A 128 -2.13 4.02 -6.30
N THR A 129 -2.19 4.54 -7.54
CA THR A 129 -2.96 5.74 -7.82
C THR A 129 -4.44 5.54 -7.45
N TYR A 130 -5.00 4.38 -7.81
CA TYR A 130 -6.37 4.06 -7.43
C TYR A 130 -6.54 4.03 -5.91
N PHE A 131 -5.69 3.28 -5.19
CA PHE A 131 -5.83 3.16 -3.74
C PHE A 131 -5.64 4.50 -3.03
N VAL A 132 -4.64 5.28 -3.42
CA VAL A 132 -4.34 6.55 -2.75
C VAL A 132 -5.33 7.64 -3.14
N ASN A 133 -5.64 7.80 -4.43
CA ASN A 133 -6.45 8.92 -4.91
C ASN A 133 -7.95 8.66 -4.91
N ASP A 134 -8.37 7.40 -4.98
CA ASP A 134 -9.80 7.06 -5.05
C ASP A 134 -10.26 6.29 -3.81
N ALA A 135 -9.74 5.09 -3.58
CA ALA A 135 -10.26 4.22 -2.53
C ALA A 135 -10.07 4.80 -1.13
N LEU A 136 -8.85 5.17 -0.78
CA LEU A 136 -8.57 5.72 0.56
C LEU A 136 -9.20 7.09 0.76
N LYS A 137 -9.12 7.94 -0.27
CA LYS A 137 -9.74 9.26 -0.22
C LYS A 137 -11.23 9.16 0.05
N ASN A 138 -11.94 8.32 -0.72
CA ASN A 138 -13.37 8.17 -0.56
C ASN A 138 -13.72 7.60 0.81
N TYR A 139 -12.94 6.66 1.30
CA TYR A 139 -13.15 6.10 2.63
C TYR A 139 -12.97 7.14 3.73
N LEU A 140 -11.88 7.91 3.68
CA LEU A 140 -11.57 8.88 4.74
C LEU A 140 -12.52 10.07 4.74
N GLU A 141 -13.01 10.48 3.58
CA GLU A 141 -13.83 11.68 3.44
C GLU A 141 -15.32 11.41 3.33
N ALA A 142 -15.73 10.16 3.27
CA ALA A 142 -17.13 9.79 3.06
C ALA A 142 -18.05 10.15 4.22
N GLY A 143 -17.54 10.24 5.44
CA GLY A 143 -18.33 10.56 6.62
C GLY A 143 -18.35 12.03 7.00
N VAL A 144 -17.88 12.88 6.13
CA VAL A 144 -17.76 14.33 6.41
C VAL A 144 -19.01 15.07 6.00
#